data_136725b86abd6f85e9e96c6b08e28ca6
#
_entry.id   136725b86abd6f85e9e96c6b08e28ca6
#
_cell.length_a   1.000
_cell.length_b   1.000
_cell.length_c   1.000
_cell.angle_alpha   90.00
_cell.angle_beta   90.00
_cell.angle_gamma   90.00
#
_symmetry.space_group_name_H-M   'P 1'
#
loop_
_entity.id
_entity.type
_entity.pdbx_description
1 polymer ?
#
loop_
_entity_poly.entity_id
_entity_poly.type
_entity_poly.pdbx_seq_one_letter_code
_entity_poly.pdbx_strand_id
1 'polypeptide(L)'
;VAKPGSIRLLVAEDVPQVSQHVRNLLSVQSQINLLEVIHDGSKVVDATQQLRPDAVLIDLLLQGKVKGPQLIEKLHESGLDVPVVVLTVPQHPLARDPNRGIDAVLTLPFSAFELVNTLSRVLNDRQARASGACRVVSVFSPKGGVGKTTIAFNLAVSLGQIGVATALVDGSLQYGDIRALLKIPSDVPSILDLPTDRLQESDLRDVMWRDPAGIDILLAPPRVEMAEMVTARDVEKMISLVRRLYEAIVIDTSAALSEVTLALLDASDVVLSVVTFDSTTIHNTIAVAGIFSSFGYAPEKVQYLVNRSDSSGGIGREELARALGRRPDFEVVSDGRLVVQANNEGMPFVVLSPDAAISRDVRRVAQTIMGRTAGVPVGH
;
A
#
# COMPACT_ATOMS: atom_id res chain seq x y z
N VAL A 1 -19.97 -24.96 6.17
CA VAL A 1 -19.54 -24.21 7.36
C VAL A 1 -18.45 -23.25 6.89
N ALA A 2 -18.74 -21.94 6.95
CA ALA A 2 -17.78 -20.91 6.53
C ALA A 2 -16.51 -20.98 7.40
N LYS A 3 -15.33 -20.93 6.76
CA LYS A 3 -14.06 -20.84 7.48
C LYS A 3 -13.96 -19.45 8.14
N PRO A 4 -13.50 -19.35 9.40
CA PRO A 4 -13.25 -18.05 10.03
C PRO A 4 -12.27 -17.24 9.18
N GLY A 5 -12.61 -15.99 8.84
CA GLY A 5 -11.76 -15.08 8.06
C GLY A 5 -11.97 -15.11 6.55
N SER A 6 -12.99 -15.83 6.01
CA SER A 6 -13.32 -15.76 4.57
C SER A 6 -14.27 -14.59 4.28
N ILE A 7 -14.02 -13.88 3.18
CA ILE A 7 -14.85 -12.77 2.66
C ILE A 7 -16.21 -13.33 2.20
N ARG A 8 -17.28 -12.83 2.76
CA ARG A 8 -18.67 -13.23 2.41
C ARG A 8 -19.13 -12.38 1.22
N LEU A 9 -19.22 -12.99 0.05
CA LEU A 9 -19.51 -12.31 -1.21
C LEU A 9 -20.93 -12.63 -1.70
N LEU A 10 -21.69 -11.59 -2.02
CA LEU A 10 -22.95 -11.67 -2.76
C LEU A 10 -22.67 -11.22 -4.21
N VAL A 11 -23.25 -11.91 -5.19
CA VAL A 11 -23.06 -11.61 -6.61
C VAL A 11 -24.39 -11.33 -7.28
N ALA A 12 -24.48 -10.23 -8.03
CA ALA A 12 -25.62 -9.88 -8.90
C ALA A 12 -25.19 -10.01 -10.36
N GLU A 13 -25.64 -11.08 -11.02
CA GLU A 13 -25.20 -11.44 -12.38
C GLU A 13 -26.25 -12.33 -13.05
N ASP A 14 -26.77 -11.93 -14.21
CA ASP A 14 -27.84 -12.64 -14.91
C ASP A 14 -27.37 -13.48 -16.13
N VAL A 15 -26.12 -13.31 -16.57
CA VAL A 15 -25.55 -14.12 -17.66
C VAL A 15 -25.03 -15.44 -17.12
N PRO A 16 -25.61 -16.60 -17.51
CA PRO A 16 -25.25 -17.90 -16.94
C PRO A 16 -23.76 -18.25 -17.09
N GLN A 17 -23.13 -17.88 -18.22
CA GLN A 17 -21.72 -18.16 -18.49
C GLN A 17 -20.80 -17.37 -17.54
N VAL A 18 -21.12 -16.10 -17.25
CA VAL A 18 -20.37 -15.25 -16.32
C VAL A 18 -20.57 -15.72 -14.89
N SER A 19 -21.81 -16.02 -14.50
CA SER A 19 -22.14 -16.60 -13.20
C SER A 19 -21.36 -17.91 -12.95
N GLN A 20 -21.29 -18.78 -13.96
CA GLN A 20 -20.54 -20.03 -13.84
C GLN A 20 -19.03 -19.80 -13.79
N HIS A 21 -18.51 -18.84 -14.55
CA HIS A 21 -17.09 -18.45 -14.50
C HIS A 21 -16.73 -17.94 -13.11
N VAL A 22 -17.50 -17.04 -12.54
CA VAL A 22 -17.30 -16.52 -11.18
C VAL A 22 -17.35 -17.65 -10.14
N ARG A 23 -18.34 -18.55 -10.22
CA ARG A 23 -18.41 -19.73 -9.33
C ARG A 23 -17.17 -20.63 -9.45
N ASN A 24 -16.69 -20.88 -10.64
CA ASN A 24 -15.50 -21.71 -10.86
C ASN A 24 -14.24 -21.04 -10.29
N LEU A 25 -14.06 -19.73 -10.50
CA LEU A 25 -12.94 -18.97 -9.92
C LEU A 25 -12.95 -19.01 -8.39
N LEU A 26 -14.15 -18.91 -7.78
CA LEU A 26 -14.30 -18.89 -6.34
C LEU A 26 -14.21 -20.27 -5.69
N SER A 27 -14.55 -21.35 -6.41
CA SER A 27 -14.57 -22.72 -5.88
C SER A 27 -13.20 -23.21 -5.39
N VAL A 28 -12.11 -22.69 -5.95
CA VAL A 28 -10.73 -23.01 -5.56
C VAL A 28 -10.12 -22.00 -4.56
N GLN A 29 -10.85 -20.94 -4.21
CA GLN A 29 -10.38 -19.89 -3.31
C GLN A 29 -10.93 -20.08 -1.90
N SER A 30 -10.07 -20.46 -0.96
CA SER A 30 -10.48 -20.63 0.44
C SER A 30 -10.75 -19.30 1.18
N GLN A 31 -10.37 -18.18 0.59
CA GLN A 31 -10.48 -16.83 1.16
C GLN A 31 -11.84 -16.18 0.90
N ILE A 32 -12.65 -16.70 -0.03
CA ILE A 32 -13.96 -16.16 -0.37
C ILE A 32 -15.03 -17.22 -0.11
N ASN A 33 -16.11 -16.78 0.54
CA ASN A 33 -17.33 -17.54 0.74
C ASN A 33 -18.44 -16.91 -0.12
N LEU A 34 -18.74 -17.51 -1.26
CA LEU A 34 -19.86 -17.09 -2.11
C LEU A 34 -21.18 -17.42 -1.41
N LEU A 35 -21.91 -16.40 -1.00
CA LEU A 35 -23.22 -16.57 -0.33
C LEU A 35 -24.30 -16.98 -1.32
N GLU A 36 -24.48 -16.17 -2.36
CA GLU A 36 -25.51 -16.38 -3.38
C GLU A 36 -25.13 -15.66 -4.68
N VAL A 37 -25.66 -16.14 -5.81
CA VAL A 37 -25.68 -15.41 -7.10
C VAL A 37 -27.12 -15.10 -7.42
N ILE A 38 -27.45 -13.82 -7.48
CA ILE A 38 -28.81 -13.30 -7.72
C ILE A 38 -28.91 -12.84 -9.17
N HIS A 39 -29.89 -13.37 -9.89
CA HIS A 39 -30.12 -13.05 -11.30
C HIS A 39 -31.15 -11.93 -11.53
N ASP A 40 -31.82 -11.47 -10.47
CA ASP A 40 -32.82 -10.39 -10.51
C ASP A 40 -32.37 -9.25 -9.59
N GLY A 41 -31.94 -8.13 -10.20
CA GLY A 41 -31.47 -6.94 -9.48
C GLY A 41 -32.47 -6.37 -8.46
N SER A 42 -33.78 -6.62 -8.62
CA SER A 42 -34.79 -6.14 -7.66
C SER A 42 -34.70 -6.82 -6.29
N LYS A 43 -34.06 -7.97 -6.19
CA LYS A 43 -33.91 -8.75 -4.94
C LYS A 43 -32.59 -8.50 -4.21
N VAL A 44 -31.64 -7.81 -4.84
CA VAL A 44 -30.28 -7.70 -4.31
C VAL A 44 -30.22 -6.87 -3.04
N VAL A 45 -30.99 -5.78 -2.95
CA VAL A 45 -31.02 -4.93 -1.74
C VAL A 45 -31.54 -5.73 -0.55
N ASP A 46 -32.66 -6.44 -0.69
CA ASP A 46 -33.25 -7.26 0.38
C ASP A 46 -32.31 -8.41 0.80
N ALA A 47 -31.69 -9.07 -0.19
CA ALA A 47 -30.71 -10.11 0.09
C ALA A 47 -29.46 -9.57 0.80
N THR A 48 -29.02 -8.38 0.45
CA THR A 48 -27.90 -7.69 1.13
C THR A 48 -28.23 -7.43 2.60
N GLN A 49 -29.45 -6.97 2.89
CA GLN A 49 -29.92 -6.76 4.28
C GLN A 49 -29.99 -8.06 5.08
N GLN A 50 -30.49 -9.13 4.46
CA GLN A 50 -30.70 -10.42 5.12
C GLN A 50 -29.40 -11.20 5.33
N LEU A 51 -28.59 -11.29 4.27
CA LEU A 51 -27.36 -12.09 4.26
C LEU A 51 -26.17 -11.37 4.86
N ARG A 52 -26.20 -10.03 4.93
CA ARG A 52 -25.11 -9.17 5.42
C ARG A 52 -23.77 -9.60 4.84
N PRO A 53 -23.58 -9.52 3.51
CA PRO A 53 -22.32 -9.84 2.88
C PRO A 53 -21.26 -8.81 3.27
N ASP A 54 -19.98 -9.21 3.19
CA ASP A 54 -18.86 -8.28 3.36
C ASP A 54 -18.66 -7.42 2.11
N ALA A 55 -19.05 -7.92 0.92
CA ALA A 55 -19.04 -7.17 -0.35
C ALA A 55 -20.12 -7.66 -1.30
N VAL A 56 -20.55 -6.79 -2.21
CA VAL A 56 -21.45 -7.11 -3.33
C VAL A 56 -20.72 -6.92 -4.64
N LEU A 57 -20.74 -7.93 -5.51
CA LEU A 57 -20.22 -7.90 -6.87
C LEU A 57 -21.39 -7.73 -7.84
N ILE A 58 -21.42 -6.68 -8.65
CA ILE A 58 -22.55 -6.33 -9.53
C ILE A 58 -22.09 -6.26 -10.97
N ASP A 59 -22.74 -7.00 -11.86
CA ASP A 59 -22.55 -6.76 -13.29
C ASP A 59 -23.18 -5.43 -13.71
N LEU A 60 -22.33 -4.57 -14.34
CA LEU A 60 -22.78 -3.31 -14.91
C LEU A 60 -23.90 -3.51 -15.95
N LEU A 61 -23.83 -4.63 -16.69
CA LEU A 61 -24.74 -4.95 -17.77
C LEU A 61 -25.96 -5.78 -17.32
N LEU A 62 -26.14 -5.98 -16.02
CA LEU A 62 -27.29 -6.67 -15.43
C LEU A 62 -28.60 -6.14 -16.03
N GLN A 63 -29.44 -7.04 -16.52
CA GLN A 63 -30.72 -6.73 -17.16
C GLN A 63 -31.88 -6.98 -16.20
N GLY A 64 -33.11 -6.71 -16.64
CA GLY A 64 -34.33 -6.93 -15.89
C GLY A 64 -35.00 -5.67 -15.38
N LYS A 65 -35.83 -5.77 -14.33
CA LYS A 65 -36.57 -4.64 -13.77
C LYS A 65 -35.68 -3.59 -13.12
N VAL A 66 -34.56 -4.02 -12.55
CA VAL A 66 -33.53 -3.15 -11.98
C VAL A 66 -32.20 -3.50 -12.67
N LYS A 67 -31.70 -2.57 -13.47
CA LYS A 67 -30.44 -2.72 -14.22
C LYS A 67 -29.25 -2.44 -13.34
N GLY A 68 -28.06 -2.87 -13.74
CA GLY A 68 -26.80 -2.70 -13.01
C GLY A 68 -26.58 -1.31 -12.44
N PRO A 69 -26.61 -0.23 -13.25
CA PRO A 69 -26.43 1.14 -12.75
C PRO A 69 -27.49 1.57 -11.74
N GLN A 70 -28.75 1.21 -11.97
CA GLN A 70 -29.87 1.50 -11.04
C GLN A 70 -29.75 0.72 -9.72
N LEU A 71 -29.19 -0.50 -9.76
CA LEU A 71 -28.95 -1.31 -8.58
C LEU A 71 -27.86 -0.70 -7.70
N ILE A 72 -26.78 -0.22 -8.31
CA ILE A 72 -25.68 0.47 -7.60
C ILE A 72 -26.24 1.69 -6.87
N GLU A 73 -27.03 2.52 -7.57
CA GLU A 73 -27.66 3.72 -7.03
C GLU A 73 -28.62 3.37 -5.85
N LYS A 74 -29.46 2.35 -6.00
CA LYS A 74 -30.35 1.88 -4.94
C LYS A 74 -29.62 1.34 -3.71
N LEU A 75 -28.52 0.60 -3.89
CA LEU A 75 -27.70 0.15 -2.78
C LEU A 75 -27.06 1.33 -2.04
N HIS A 76 -26.57 2.32 -2.78
CA HIS A 76 -26.01 3.53 -2.21
C HIS A 76 -27.04 4.33 -1.41
N GLU A 77 -28.24 4.53 -1.96
CA GLU A 77 -29.35 5.23 -1.33
C GLU A 77 -29.95 4.48 -0.13
N SER A 78 -29.83 3.16 -0.10
CA SER A 78 -30.37 2.33 1.00
C SER A 78 -29.67 2.55 2.33
N GLY A 79 -28.52 3.23 2.36
CA GLY A 79 -27.71 3.45 3.55
C GLY A 79 -27.03 2.17 4.09
N LEU A 80 -27.05 1.07 3.31
CA LEU A 80 -26.32 -0.14 3.66
C LEU A 80 -24.83 0.09 3.51
N ASP A 81 -24.12 -0.09 4.61
CA ASP A 81 -22.64 0.03 4.61
C ASP A 81 -21.99 -1.25 4.08
N VAL A 82 -22.18 -1.51 2.78
CA VAL A 82 -21.59 -2.65 2.07
C VAL A 82 -20.83 -2.16 0.84
N PRO A 83 -19.58 -2.58 0.64
CA PRO A 83 -18.82 -2.20 -0.55
C PRO A 83 -19.37 -2.87 -1.81
N VAL A 84 -19.39 -2.09 -2.89
CA VAL A 84 -19.84 -2.52 -4.20
C VAL A 84 -18.66 -2.58 -5.16
N VAL A 85 -18.39 -3.77 -5.69
CA VAL A 85 -17.45 -4.01 -6.79
C VAL A 85 -18.23 -4.22 -8.07
N VAL A 86 -17.92 -3.46 -9.12
CA VAL A 86 -18.66 -3.54 -10.37
C VAL A 86 -17.89 -4.36 -11.40
N LEU A 87 -18.54 -5.36 -11.97
CA LEU A 87 -18.04 -6.07 -13.15
C LEU A 87 -18.36 -5.28 -14.41
N THR A 88 -17.41 -5.18 -15.32
CA THR A 88 -17.59 -4.55 -16.62
C THR A 88 -16.82 -5.28 -17.72
N VAL A 89 -16.98 -4.85 -18.96
CA VAL A 89 -16.24 -5.35 -20.13
C VAL A 89 -15.46 -4.19 -20.76
N PRO A 90 -14.38 -4.46 -21.55
CA PRO A 90 -13.56 -3.40 -22.16
C PRO A 90 -14.36 -2.39 -22.99
N GLN A 91 -15.50 -2.83 -23.56
CA GLN A 91 -16.37 -1.97 -24.38
C GLN A 91 -17.20 -0.97 -23.56
N HIS A 92 -17.31 -1.17 -22.26
CA HIS A 92 -18.01 -0.31 -21.32
C HIS A 92 -17.08 0.10 -20.16
N PRO A 93 -16.05 0.93 -20.44
CA PRO A 93 -15.11 1.35 -19.41
C PRO A 93 -15.86 2.12 -18.31
N LEU A 94 -15.56 1.77 -17.06
CA LEU A 94 -16.13 2.40 -15.87
C LEU A 94 -15.00 2.76 -14.92
N ALA A 95 -15.04 3.97 -14.38
CA ALA A 95 -14.11 4.39 -13.33
C ALA A 95 -14.69 4.09 -11.94
N ARG A 96 -13.81 3.90 -10.97
CA ARG A 96 -14.17 3.88 -9.54
C ARG A 96 -14.77 5.23 -9.17
N ASP A 97 -15.91 5.23 -8.50
CA ASP A 97 -16.59 6.44 -7.99
C ASP A 97 -17.32 6.12 -6.68
N PRO A 98 -16.64 6.18 -5.52
CA PRO A 98 -17.27 5.88 -4.23
C PRO A 98 -18.39 6.83 -3.85
N ASN A 99 -18.42 8.06 -4.38
CA ASN A 99 -19.50 9.01 -4.15
C ASN A 99 -20.80 8.58 -4.83
N ARG A 100 -20.70 7.70 -5.83
CA ARG A 100 -21.84 7.07 -6.52
C ARG A 100 -22.00 5.60 -6.14
N GLY A 101 -21.35 5.14 -5.08
CA GLY A 101 -21.45 3.76 -4.59
C GLY A 101 -20.61 2.75 -5.36
N ILE A 102 -19.58 3.15 -6.13
CA ILE A 102 -18.69 2.26 -6.89
C ILE A 102 -17.34 2.22 -6.18
N ASP A 103 -17.13 1.23 -5.31
CA ASP A 103 -15.89 1.12 -4.52
C ASP A 103 -14.72 0.55 -5.33
N ALA A 104 -14.98 -0.33 -6.30
CA ALA A 104 -13.99 -0.83 -7.24
C ALA A 104 -14.63 -1.31 -8.54
N VAL A 105 -13.80 -1.48 -9.57
CA VAL A 105 -14.22 -2.01 -10.88
C VAL A 105 -13.30 -3.17 -11.25
N LEU A 106 -13.90 -4.26 -11.76
CA LEU A 106 -13.20 -5.40 -12.36
C LEU A 106 -13.63 -5.52 -13.82
N THR A 107 -12.67 -5.63 -14.72
CA THR A 107 -12.95 -5.79 -16.16
C THR A 107 -12.77 -7.25 -16.57
N LEU A 108 -13.78 -7.81 -17.21
CA LEU A 108 -13.72 -9.18 -17.77
C LEU A 108 -12.78 -9.24 -19.00
N PRO A 109 -11.98 -10.29 -19.16
CA PRO A 109 -11.77 -11.40 -18.22
C PRO A 109 -10.81 -11.00 -17.08
N PHE A 110 -11.05 -11.49 -15.87
CA PHE A 110 -10.20 -11.29 -14.70
C PHE A 110 -9.78 -12.63 -14.08
N SER A 111 -8.69 -12.63 -13.35
CA SER A 111 -8.18 -13.80 -12.61
C SER A 111 -8.78 -13.88 -11.19
N ALA A 112 -8.72 -15.07 -10.60
CA ALA A 112 -9.09 -15.25 -9.20
C ALA A 112 -8.24 -14.36 -8.26
N PHE A 113 -6.97 -14.14 -8.58
CA PHE A 113 -6.07 -13.29 -7.84
C PHE A 113 -6.50 -11.80 -7.87
N GLU A 114 -6.90 -11.29 -9.04
CA GLU A 114 -7.42 -9.92 -9.17
C GLU A 114 -8.71 -9.71 -8.38
N LEU A 115 -9.63 -10.69 -8.41
CA LEU A 115 -10.87 -10.62 -7.63
C LEU A 115 -10.59 -10.60 -6.13
N VAL A 116 -9.75 -11.53 -5.62
CA VAL A 116 -9.39 -11.60 -4.20
C VAL A 116 -8.72 -10.30 -3.74
N ASN A 117 -7.75 -9.80 -4.51
CA ASN A 117 -7.05 -8.57 -4.19
C ASN A 117 -7.96 -7.35 -4.20
N THR A 118 -8.87 -7.26 -5.19
CA THR A 118 -9.84 -6.16 -5.26
C THR A 118 -10.77 -6.16 -4.06
N LEU A 119 -11.33 -7.31 -3.69
CA LEU A 119 -12.21 -7.45 -2.53
C LEU A 119 -11.47 -7.12 -1.22
N SER A 120 -10.29 -7.71 -1.03
CA SER A 120 -9.47 -7.46 0.17
C SER A 120 -9.14 -5.98 0.33
N ARG A 121 -8.75 -5.31 -0.76
CA ARG A 121 -8.46 -3.89 -0.77
C ARG A 121 -9.68 -3.05 -0.37
N VAL A 122 -10.83 -3.28 -1.00
CA VAL A 122 -12.05 -2.48 -0.73
C VAL A 122 -12.51 -2.63 0.72
N LEU A 123 -12.42 -3.84 1.28
CA LEU A 123 -12.74 -4.09 2.68
C LEU A 123 -11.77 -3.39 3.63
N ASN A 124 -10.47 -3.45 3.33
CA ASN A 124 -9.44 -2.79 4.12
C ASN A 124 -9.54 -1.26 4.05
N ASP A 125 -9.81 -0.68 2.86
CA ASP A 125 -10.06 0.76 2.66
C ASP A 125 -11.20 1.26 3.58
N ARG A 126 -12.26 0.46 3.75
CA ARG A 126 -13.38 0.80 4.65
C ARG A 126 -13.00 0.67 6.12
N GLN A 127 -12.28 -0.37 6.48
CA GLN A 127 -11.83 -0.58 7.85
C GLN A 127 -10.85 0.52 8.30
N ALA A 128 -9.96 0.96 7.40
CA ALA A 128 -9.08 2.10 7.62
C ALA A 128 -9.83 3.40 7.90
N ARG A 129 -10.87 3.68 7.11
CA ARG A 129 -11.73 4.86 7.31
C ARG A 129 -12.47 4.83 8.68
N ALA A 130 -12.84 3.65 9.14
CA ALA A 130 -13.54 3.47 10.42
C ALA A 130 -12.60 3.56 11.64
N SER A 131 -11.33 3.19 11.52
CA SER A 131 -10.38 3.12 12.64
C SER A 131 -9.59 4.39 12.92
N GLY A 132 -9.54 5.35 12.00
CA GLY A 132 -8.90 6.67 12.18
C GLY A 132 -7.38 6.67 12.41
N ALA A 133 -6.71 5.55 12.35
CA ALA A 133 -5.30 5.39 12.70
C ALA A 133 -4.42 5.00 11.49
N CYS A 134 -4.14 5.95 10.59
CA CYS A 134 -3.13 5.75 9.54
C CYS A 134 -1.72 5.80 10.14
N ARG A 135 -0.89 4.81 9.85
CA ARG A 135 0.52 4.75 10.24
C ARG A 135 1.42 5.28 9.13
N VAL A 136 2.14 6.37 9.39
CA VAL A 136 3.10 6.95 8.44
C VAL A 136 4.52 6.55 8.82
N VAL A 137 5.24 5.96 7.87
CA VAL A 137 6.60 5.44 8.03
C VAL A 137 7.50 6.06 6.98
N SER A 138 8.42 6.93 7.38
CA SER A 138 9.48 7.42 6.49
C SER A 138 10.69 6.50 6.54
N VAL A 139 11.16 6.05 5.39
CA VAL A 139 12.42 5.31 5.25
C VAL A 139 13.52 6.31 4.94
N PHE A 140 14.41 6.53 5.89
CA PHE A 140 15.44 7.55 5.84
C PHE A 140 16.85 6.99 6.07
N SER A 141 17.84 7.62 5.49
CA SER A 141 19.24 7.50 5.86
C SER A 141 20.00 8.72 5.36
N PRO A 142 20.93 9.28 6.15
CA PRO A 142 21.76 10.42 5.72
C PRO A 142 22.81 10.02 4.67
N LYS A 143 22.81 8.77 4.21
CA LYS A 143 23.71 8.26 3.19
C LYS A 143 22.97 7.67 2.01
N GLY A 144 23.44 7.97 0.80
CA GLY A 144 22.95 7.33 -0.42
C GLY A 144 23.43 5.89 -0.57
N GLY A 145 22.71 5.06 -1.33
CA GLY A 145 23.13 3.69 -1.68
C GLY A 145 22.97 2.63 -0.57
N VAL A 146 22.40 2.97 0.59
CA VAL A 146 22.14 2.02 1.68
C VAL A 146 20.91 1.14 1.46
N GLY A 147 20.12 1.41 0.40
CA GLY A 147 18.95 0.62 0.02
C GLY A 147 17.60 1.19 0.49
N LYS A 148 17.50 2.51 0.78
CA LYS A 148 16.24 3.15 1.21
C LYS A 148 15.06 2.83 0.30
N THR A 149 15.16 3.18 -0.98
CA THR A 149 14.11 2.97 -1.98
C THR A 149 13.71 1.49 -2.10
N THR A 150 14.69 0.60 -2.11
CA THR A 150 14.45 -0.85 -2.14
C THR A 150 13.68 -1.32 -0.89
N ILE A 151 14.07 -0.86 0.30
CA ILE A 151 13.35 -1.18 1.55
C ILE A 151 11.96 -0.54 1.54
N ALA A 152 11.82 0.74 1.19
CA ALA A 152 10.54 1.44 1.16
C ALA A 152 9.52 0.75 0.25
N PHE A 153 9.92 0.43 -0.98
CA PHE A 153 9.03 -0.24 -1.93
C PHE A 153 8.60 -1.64 -1.44
N ASN A 154 9.55 -2.46 -1.04
CA ASN A 154 9.23 -3.83 -0.56
C ASN A 154 8.49 -3.83 0.78
N LEU A 155 8.71 -2.84 1.65
CA LEU A 155 7.94 -2.63 2.88
C LEU A 155 6.48 -2.28 2.56
N ALA A 156 6.25 -1.31 1.65
CA ALA A 156 4.92 -0.92 1.23
C ALA A 156 4.14 -2.10 0.63
N VAL A 157 4.79 -2.88 -0.26
CA VAL A 157 4.16 -4.07 -0.84
C VAL A 157 3.91 -5.15 0.22
N SER A 158 4.82 -5.35 1.16
CA SER A 158 4.59 -6.30 2.28
C SER A 158 3.42 -5.91 3.16
N LEU A 159 3.21 -4.61 3.40
CA LEU A 159 2.03 -4.10 4.10
C LEU A 159 0.75 -4.39 3.30
N GLY A 160 0.75 -4.14 1.99
CA GLY A 160 -0.36 -4.51 1.11
C GLY A 160 -0.68 -6.00 1.13
N GLN A 161 0.36 -6.88 1.12
CA GLN A 161 0.20 -8.33 1.17
C GLN A 161 -0.43 -8.85 2.47
N ILE A 162 -0.23 -8.18 3.60
CA ILE A 162 -0.88 -8.51 4.87
C ILE A 162 -2.25 -7.82 5.05
N GLY A 163 -2.79 -7.25 3.97
CA GLY A 163 -4.12 -6.68 3.92
C GLY A 163 -4.24 -5.27 4.49
N VAL A 164 -3.16 -4.48 4.51
CA VAL A 164 -3.16 -3.07 4.91
C VAL A 164 -3.32 -2.18 3.68
N ALA A 165 -4.33 -1.30 3.67
CA ALA A 165 -4.49 -0.31 2.61
C ALA A 165 -3.30 0.65 2.62
N THR A 166 -2.38 0.49 1.66
CA THR A 166 -1.05 1.12 1.70
C THR A 166 -0.82 2.05 0.52
N ALA A 167 -0.32 3.25 0.83
CA ALA A 167 0.29 4.16 -0.13
C ALA A 167 1.81 4.18 0.02
N LEU A 168 2.52 4.24 -1.11
CA LEU A 168 3.94 4.56 -1.19
C LEU A 168 4.09 5.97 -1.74
N VAL A 169 4.84 6.82 -1.07
CA VAL A 169 5.14 8.19 -1.51
C VAL A 169 6.60 8.30 -1.87
N ASP A 170 6.88 8.70 -3.11
CA ASP A 170 8.24 9.03 -3.55
C ASP A 170 8.62 10.43 -3.07
N GLY A 171 9.21 10.52 -1.89
CA GLY A 171 9.71 11.74 -1.27
C GLY A 171 11.14 12.10 -1.69
N SER A 172 11.77 11.28 -2.54
CA SER A 172 13.06 11.58 -3.19
C SER A 172 12.83 12.42 -4.45
N LEU A 173 12.31 13.63 -4.27
CA LEU A 173 11.74 14.46 -5.34
C LEU A 173 12.69 14.76 -6.48
N GLN A 174 13.99 14.86 -6.22
CA GLN A 174 14.98 15.22 -7.24
C GLN A 174 15.27 14.10 -8.25
N TYR A 175 15.26 12.84 -7.79
CA TYR A 175 15.69 11.72 -8.63
C TYR A 175 14.55 10.81 -9.06
N GLY A 176 13.45 10.74 -8.29
CA GLY A 176 12.30 9.93 -8.61
C GLY A 176 12.65 8.45 -8.77
N ASP A 177 13.43 7.91 -7.84
CA ASP A 177 14.00 6.57 -7.93
C ASP A 177 12.93 5.48 -8.11
N ILE A 178 11.73 5.66 -7.56
CA ILE A 178 10.61 4.72 -7.69
C ILE A 178 10.10 4.68 -9.14
N ARG A 179 9.98 5.85 -9.81
CA ARG A 179 9.59 5.92 -11.23
C ARG A 179 10.56 5.14 -12.10
N ALA A 180 11.87 5.32 -11.88
CA ALA A 180 12.92 4.62 -12.62
C ALA A 180 12.91 3.11 -12.34
N LEU A 181 12.77 2.72 -11.07
CA LEU A 181 12.70 1.33 -10.62
C LEU A 181 11.56 0.57 -11.29
N LEU A 182 10.37 1.19 -11.38
CA LEU A 182 9.16 0.59 -11.93
C LEU A 182 8.99 0.83 -13.43
N LYS A 183 9.95 1.53 -14.08
CA LYS A 183 9.91 1.88 -15.51
C LYS A 183 8.63 2.62 -15.91
N ILE A 184 8.13 3.48 -15.01
CA ILE A 184 6.90 4.23 -15.23
C ILE A 184 7.19 5.38 -16.20
N PRO A 185 6.40 5.56 -17.28
CA PRO A 185 6.56 6.64 -18.24
C PRO A 185 6.52 8.04 -17.58
N SER A 186 7.17 9.01 -18.21
CA SER A 186 7.27 10.39 -17.67
C SER A 186 5.97 11.18 -17.76
N ASP A 187 5.02 10.73 -18.55
CA ASP A 187 3.69 11.33 -18.72
C ASP A 187 2.67 10.86 -17.66
N VAL A 188 3.02 9.87 -16.83
CA VAL A 188 2.20 9.47 -15.69
C VAL A 188 2.21 10.58 -14.64
N PRO A 189 1.05 10.96 -14.08
CA PRO A 189 0.93 12.02 -13.06
C PRO A 189 1.87 11.84 -11.86
N SER A 190 2.16 12.95 -11.20
CA SER A 190 3.07 13.05 -10.06
C SER A 190 2.49 13.98 -8.98
N ILE A 191 3.21 14.18 -7.91
CA ILE A 191 2.87 15.15 -6.86
C ILE A 191 2.62 16.57 -7.40
N LEU A 192 3.23 16.95 -8.54
CA LEU A 192 3.03 18.27 -9.16
C LEU A 192 1.67 18.46 -9.80
N ASP A 193 0.99 17.38 -10.13
CA ASP A 193 -0.34 17.42 -10.75
C ASP A 193 -1.45 17.61 -9.70
N LEU A 194 -1.08 17.64 -8.41
CA LEU A 194 -2.00 17.97 -7.33
C LEU A 194 -2.27 19.48 -7.27
N PRO A 195 -3.55 19.90 -7.14
CA PRO A 195 -3.87 21.32 -6.99
C PRO A 195 -3.35 21.86 -5.65
N THR A 196 -2.68 23.03 -5.70
CA THR A 196 -2.06 23.65 -4.51
C THR A 196 -3.06 24.32 -3.57
N ASP A 197 -4.18 24.86 -4.10
CA ASP A 197 -5.10 25.70 -3.34
C ASP A 197 -6.25 24.95 -2.68
N ARG A 198 -6.81 23.94 -3.35
CA ARG A 198 -7.98 23.17 -2.88
C ARG A 198 -7.78 21.68 -3.14
N LEU A 199 -6.85 21.08 -2.45
CA LEU A 199 -6.57 19.65 -2.55
C LEU A 199 -7.74 18.82 -1.97
N GLN A 200 -8.34 17.97 -2.81
CA GLN A 200 -9.43 17.05 -2.45
C GLN A 200 -9.01 15.59 -2.58
N GLU A 201 -9.78 14.69 -1.98
CA GLU A 201 -9.51 13.26 -2.07
C GLU A 201 -9.62 12.70 -3.51
N SER A 202 -10.48 13.30 -4.35
CA SER A 202 -10.58 12.98 -5.78
C SER A 202 -9.26 13.25 -6.51
N ASP A 203 -8.63 14.41 -6.23
CA ASP A 203 -7.40 14.82 -6.90
C ASP A 203 -6.24 13.84 -6.63
N LEU A 204 -6.16 13.32 -5.39
CA LEU A 204 -5.19 12.28 -5.06
C LEU A 204 -5.40 10.99 -5.87
N ARG A 205 -6.65 10.58 -6.06
CA ARG A 205 -6.95 9.36 -6.83
C ARG A 205 -6.55 9.48 -8.29
N ASP A 206 -6.65 10.67 -8.86
CA ASP A 206 -6.30 10.95 -10.25
C ASP A 206 -4.79 10.92 -10.49
N VAL A 207 -3.98 11.19 -9.46
CA VAL A 207 -2.50 11.21 -9.55
C VAL A 207 -1.82 9.98 -8.97
N MET A 208 -2.54 9.16 -8.17
CA MET A 208 -1.98 7.93 -7.61
C MET A 208 -1.83 6.86 -8.70
N TRP A 209 -0.62 6.39 -8.89
CA TRP A 209 -0.36 5.26 -9.78
C TRP A 209 -0.59 3.93 -9.06
N ARG A 210 -1.36 3.04 -9.69
CA ARG A 210 -1.65 1.73 -9.13
C ARG A 210 -0.61 0.71 -9.54
N ASP A 211 0.14 0.19 -8.58
CA ASP A 211 1.12 -0.87 -8.78
C ASP A 211 0.45 -2.24 -8.94
N PRO A 212 0.92 -3.11 -9.85
CA PRO A 212 0.43 -4.49 -9.97
C PRO A 212 0.52 -5.31 -8.67
N ALA A 213 1.45 -4.99 -7.78
CA ALA A 213 1.57 -5.62 -6.46
C ALA A 213 0.48 -5.19 -5.45
N GLY A 214 -0.42 -4.29 -5.85
CA GLY A 214 -1.62 -3.98 -5.09
C GLY A 214 -1.55 -2.78 -4.16
N ILE A 215 -0.52 -1.94 -4.27
CA ILE A 215 -0.40 -0.65 -3.55
C ILE A 215 -0.62 0.53 -4.49
N ASP A 216 -0.93 1.70 -3.93
CA ASP A 216 -0.99 2.95 -4.68
C ASP A 216 0.27 3.77 -4.44
N ILE A 217 0.82 4.39 -5.49
CA ILE A 217 2.10 5.11 -5.44
C ILE A 217 1.88 6.56 -5.87
N LEU A 218 2.29 7.49 -5.04
CA LEU A 218 2.43 8.89 -5.40
C LEU A 218 3.86 9.15 -5.86
N LEU A 219 4.00 9.47 -7.14
CA LEU A 219 5.30 9.59 -7.79
C LEU A 219 5.93 10.98 -7.58
N ALA A 220 7.24 11.02 -7.49
CA ALA A 220 8.02 12.25 -7.59
C ALA A 220 7.89 12.89 -8.99
N PRO A 221 8.21 14.19 -9.11
CA PRO A 221 8.27 14.86 -10.40
C PRO A 221 9.13 14.11 -11.43
N PRO A 222 8.74 14.11 -12.71
CA PRO A 222 9.46 13.34 -13.74
C PRO A 222 10.81 13.94 -14.13
N ARG A 223 11.10 15.20 -13.73
CA ARG A 223 12.34 15.89 -14.03
C ARG A 223 12.88 16.59 -12.78
N VAL A 224 14.20 16.58 -12.63
CA VAL A 224 14.94 17.14 -11.47
C VAL A 224 14.62 18.62 -11.22
N GLU A 225 14.51 19.40 -12.29
CA GLU A 225 14.25 20.85 -12.22
C GLU A 225 12.85 21.15 -11.63
N MET A 226 11.93 20.20 -11.76
CA MET A 226 10.57 20.34 -11.23
C MET A 226 10.49 20.06 -9.73
N ALA A 227 11.48 19.41 -9.14
CA ALA A 227 11.50 19.11 -7.70
C ALA A 227 11.42 20.36 -6.83
N GLU A 228 12.01 21.47 -7.27
CA GLU A 228 12.02 22.75 -6.57
C GLU A 228 10.65 23.44 -6.51
N MET A 229 9.69 22.97 -7.34
CA MET A 229 8.31 23.48 -7.33
C MET A 229 7.49 22.92 -6.14
N VAL A 230 7.93 21.82 -5.52
CA VAL A 230 7.24 21.19 -4.40
C VAL A 230 7.78 21.76 -3.09
N THR A 231 6.92 22.41 -2.32
CA THR A 231 7.27 23.01 -1.04
C THR A 231 6.99 22.07 0.14
N ALA A 232 7.58 22.33 1.30
CA ALA A 232 7.28 21.62 2.55
C ALA A 232 5.78 21.67 2.87
N ARG A 233 5.13 22.84 2.66
CA ARG A 233 3.69 23.01 2.90
C ARG A 233 2.82 22.14 1.97
N ASP A 234 3.22 21.95 0.73
CA ASP A 234 2.48 21.08 -0.20
C ASP A 234 2.55 19.63 0.26
N VAL A 235 3.73 19.20 0.72
CA VAL A 235 3.96 17.86 1.28
C VAL A 235 3.14 17.64 2.55
N GLU A 236 3.09 18.60 3.48
CA GLU A 236 2.28 18.51 4.70
C GLU A 236 0.79 18.35 4.38
N LYS A 237 0.26 19.17 3.48
CA LYS A 237 -1.13 19.07 3.02
C LYS A 237 -1.41 17.71 2.37
N MET A 238 -0.52 17.26 1.48
CA MET A 238 -0.63 15.99 0.77
C MET A 238 -0.65 14.83 1.77
N ILE A 239 0.31 14.73 2.71
CA ILE A 239 0.34 13.67 3.71
C ILE A 239 -0.93 13.68 4.58
N SER A 240 -1.40 14.85 4.99
CA SER A 240 -2.65 14.99 5.76
C SER A 240 -3.85 14.42 5.01
N LEU A 241 -3.88 14.53 3.69
CA LEU A 241 -4.96 14.01 2.86
C LEU A 241 -4.81 12.50 2.60
N VAL A 242 -3.59 12.04 2.29
CA VAL A 242 -3.29 10.61 2.09
C VAL A 242 -3.62 9.81 3.37
N ARG A 243 -3.37 10.36 4.56
CA ARG A 243 -3.74 9.75 5.85
C ARG A 243 -5.22 9.40 5.99
N ARG A 244 -6.11 10.08 5.26
CA ARG A 244 -7.56 9.80 5.31
C ARG A 244 -7.97 8.63 4.43
N LEU A 245 -7.12 8.25 3.48
CA LEU A 245 -7.43 7.27 2.43
C LEU A 245 -6.78 5.90 2.69
N TYR A 246 -5.71 5.87 3.49
CA TYR A 246 -4.89 4.67 3.68
C TYR A 246 -4.68 4.35 5.16
N GLU A 247 -4.47 3.08 5.46
CA GLU A 247 -4.09 2.59 6.80
C GLU A 247 -2.57 2.73 7.04
N ALA A 248 -1.78 2.67 5.98
CA ALA A 248 -0.35 2.88 6.04
C ALA A 248 0.15 3.75 4.89
N ILE A 249 1.11 4.61 5.19
CA ILE A 249 1.88 5.37 4.21
C ILE A 249 3.34 5.05 4.43
N VAL A 250 4.02 4.57 3.40
CA VAL A 250 5.47 4.43 3.40
C VAL A 250 6.03 5.57 2.55
N ILE A 251 7.02 6.28 3.06
CA ILE A 251 7.65 7.40 2.36
C ILE A 251 9.11 7.03 2.09
N ASP A 252 9.51 6.96 0.83
CA ASP A 252 10.92 6.91 0.44
C ASP A 252 11.48 8.33 0.49
N THR A 253 12.56 8.57 1.24
CA THR A 253 13.09 9.91 1.42
C THR A 253 14.46 10.10 0.78
N SER A 254 14.80 11.34 0.46
CA SER A 254 16.17 11.70 0.07
C SER A 254 17.15 11.51 1.24
N ALA A 255 18.44 11.50 0.95
CA ALA A 255 19.49 11.47 1.99
C ALA A 255 19.76 12.86 2.62
N ALA A 256 19.39 13.92 1.91
CA ALA A 256 19.58 15.29 2.38
C ALA A 256 18.45 15.71 3.34
N LEU A 257 18.79 16.37 4.43
CA LEU A 257 17.84 16.99 5.36
C LEU A 257 17.35 18.35 4.83
N SER A 258 16.72 18.35 3.65
CA SER A 258 16.04 19.54 3.13
C SER A 258 14.77 19.87 3.92
N GLU A 259 14.20 21.06 3.74
CA GLU A 259 12.92 21.45 4.36
C GLU A 259 11.80 20.44 4.02
N VAL A 260 11.74 19.98 2.77
CA VAL A 260 10.77 18.97 2.33
C VAL A 260 11.01 17.62 3.04
N THR A 261 12.26 17.17 3.12
CA THR A 261 12.59 15.93 3.84
C THR A 261 12.21 16.03 5.31
N LEU A 262 12.51 17.14 5.96
CA LEU A 262 12.15 17.38 7.36
C LEU A 262 10.63 17.38 7.54
N ALA A 263 9.87 18.03 6.67
CA ALA A 263 8.41 18.00 6.70
C ALA A 263 7.83 16.57 6.57
N LEU A 264 8.42 15.72 5.71
CA LEU A 264 8.06 14.30 5.60
C LEU A 264 8.36 13.53 6.88
N LEU A 265 9.54 13.75 7.48
CA LEU A 265 9.94 13.11 8.74
C LEU A 265 9.09 13.60 9.91
N ASP A 266 8.75 14.88 9.98
CA ASP A 266 7.88 15.45 11.00
C ASP A 266 6.47 14.86 10.93
N ALA A 267 5.92 14.71 9.72
CA ALA A 267 4.62 14.11 9.47
C ALA A 267 4.55 12.60 9.76
N SER A 268 5.69 11.94 9.98
CA SER A 268 5.76 10.48 10.19
C SER A 268 5.57 10.09 11.63
N ASP A 269 4.90 8.94 11.85
CA ASP A 269 4.78 8.30 13.16
C ASP A 269 6.04 7.46 13.48
N VAL A 270 6.71 6.96 12.44
CA VAL A 270 7.97 6.21 12.52
C VAL A 270 8.95 6.73 11.48
N VAL A 271 10.17 7.01 11.89
CA VAL A 271 11.33 7.22 11.03
C VAL A 271 12.18 5.96 11.06
N LEU A 272 12.07 5.13 10.01
CA LEU A 272 12.87 3.93 9.86
C LEU A 272 14.25 4.31 9.30
N SER A 273 15.22 4.48 10.19
CA SER A 273 16.58 4.88 9.85
C SER A 273 17.39 3.67 9.36
N VAL A 274 17.68 3.63 8.05
CA VAL A 274 18.42 2.54 7.43
C VAL A 274 19.93 2.74 7.61
N VAL A 275 20.57 1.76 8.21
CA VAL A 275 22.00 1.72 8.52
C VAL A 275 22.66 0.50 7.89
N THR A 276 23.92 0.61 7.52
CA THR A 276 24.78 -0.51 7.09
C THR A 276 26.03 -0.57 7.98
N PHE A 277 26.75 -1.70 7.99
CA PHE A 277 27.92 -1.90 8.84
C PHE A 277 29.20 -1.15 8.36
N ASP A 278 29.04 -0.06 7.62
CA ASP A 278 30.16 0.80 7.24
C ASP A 278 30.27 2.03 8.17
N SER A 279 31.49 2.43 8.48
CA SER A 279 31.81 3.48 9.45
C SER A 279 31.19 4.84 9.08
N THR A 280 31.10 5.16 7.78
CA THR A 280 30.57 6.44 7.32
C THR A 280 29.04 6.52 7.49
N THR A 281 28.34 5.43 7.25
CA THR A 281 26.89 5.37 7.52
C THR A 281 26.59 5.53 9.00
N ILE A 282 27.34 4.84 9.85
CA ILE A 282 27.18 4.90 11.30
C ILE A 282 27.48 6.33 11.81
N HIS A 283 28.59 6.92 11.39
CA HIS A 283 28.96 8.29 11.76
C HIS A 283 27.85 9.30 11.40
N ASN A 284 27.35 9.25 10.16
CA ASN A 284 26.30 10.13 9.71
C ASN A 284 24.98 9.89 10.43
N THR A 285 24.65 8.62 10.74
CA THR A 285 23.44 8.27 11.50
C THR A 285 23.47 8.84 12.92
N ILE A 286 24.63 8.79 13.59
CA ILE A 286 24.81 9.38 14.91
C ILE A 286 24.65 10.89 14.88
N ALA A 287 25.25 11.56 13.88
CA ALA A 287 25.12 13.02 13.72
C ALA A 287 23.65 13.42 13.53
N VAL A 288 22.89 12.67 12.69
CA VAL A 288 21.47 12.93 12.47
C VAL A 288 20.62 12.58 13.70
N ALA A 289 20.97 11.55 14.47
CA ALA A 289 20.27 11.25 15.71
C ALA A 289 20.35 12.40 16.72
N GLY A 290 21.50 13.11 16.76
CA GLY A 290 21.64 14.35 17.54
C GLY A 290 20.70 15.46 17.06
N ILE A 291 20.54 15.63 15.73
CA ILE A 291 19.60 16.59 15.15
C ILE A 291 18.16 16.23 15.49
N PHE A 292 17.75 14.96 15.34
CA PHE A 292 16.41 14.49 15.70
C PHE A 292 16.09 14.74 17.19
N SER A 293 17.07 14.50 18.06
CA SER A 293 16.93 14.81 19.49
C SER A 293 16.73 16.30 19.74
N SER A 294 17.45 17.16 19.01
CA SER A 294 17.30 18.63 19.14
C SER A 294 15.94 19.13 18.62
N PHE A 295 15.33 18.42 17.68
CA PHE A 295 13.96 18.68 17.20
C PHE A 295 12.87 18.07 18.08
N GLY A 296 13.24 17.40 19.17
CA GLY A 296 12.29 16.81 20.11
C GLY A 296 11.64 15.51 19.63
N TYR A 297 12.26 14.81 18.69
CA TYR A 297 11.75 13.49 18.30
C TYR A 297 11.87 12.52 19.46
N ALA A 298 10.75 11.89 19.81
CA ALA A 298 10.73 10.83 20.81
C ALA A 298 11.59 9.65 20.38
N PRO A 299 12.33 8.99 21.28
CA PRO A 299 13.20 7.86 20.94
C PRO A 299 12.49 6.73 20.16
N GLU A 300 11.21 6.55 20.44
CA GLU A 300 10.35 5.51 19.82
C GLU A 300 9.98 5.87 18.38
N LYS A 301 10.02 7.14 18.00
CA LYS A 301 9.75 7.61 16.66
C LYS A 301 10.85 7.18 15.69
N VAL A 302 12.11 7.13 16.14
CA VAL A 302 13.26 6.76 15.31
C VAL A 302 13.59 5.30 15.56
N GLN A 303 13.40 4.44 14.56
CA GLN A 303 13.72 3.01 14.63
C GLN A 303 14.87 2.69 13.67
N TYR A 304 15.85 1.91 14.11
CA TYR A 304 17.01 1.57 13.30
C TYR A 304 16.83 0.22 12.62
N LEU A 305 16.99 0.22 11.29
CA LEU A 305 17.02 -0.98 10.48
C LEU A 305 18.43 -1.18 9.91
N VAL A 306 19.08 -2.28 10.29
CA VAL A 306 20.34 -2.68 9.68
C VAL A 306 20.06 -3.43 8.40
N ASN A 307 20.40 -2.81 7.26
CA ASN A 307 20.33 -3.46 5.96
C ASN A 307 21.66 -4.17 5.66
N ARG A 308 21.60 -5.29 4.94
CA ARG A 308 22.77 -6.17 4.67
C ARG A 308 23.42 -6.65 5.96
N SER A 309 22.59 -7.13 6.91
CA SER A 309 23.00 -7.47 8.27
C SER A 309 23.92 -8.68 8.37
N ASP A 310 24.09 -9.43 7.30
CA ASP A 310 24.98 -10.58 7.14
C ASP A 310 26.29 -10.23 6.41
N SER A 311 26.51 -8.94 6.07
CA SER A 311 27.76 -8.55 5.41
C SER A 311 28.97 -8.73 6.34
N SER A 312 30.04 -9.27 5.79
CA SER A 312 31.32 -9.47 6.49
C SER A 312 32.28 -8.30 6.21
N GLY A 313 33.19 -8.00 7.18
CA GLY A 313 34.28 -7.03 7.00
C GLY A 313 33.95 -5.59 7.39
N GLY A 314 32.78 -5.33 7.99
CA GLY A 314 32.42 -4.03 8.54
C GLY A 314 32.53 -3.99 10.08
N ILE A 315 31.93 -2.92 10.63
CA ILE A 315 31.76 -2.76 12.09
C ILE A 315 30.82 -3.85 12.61
N GLY A 316 31.18 -4.45 13.76
CA GLY A 316 30.38 -5.53 14.36
C GLY A 316 29.06 -5.02 14.98
N ARG A 317 28.08 -5.93 15.17
CA ARG A 317 26.77 -5.61 15.77
C ARG A 317 26.87 -4.94 17.14
N GLU A 318 27.77 -5.41 17.99
CA GLU A 318 27.96 -4.85 19.34
C GLU A 318 28.58 -3.43 19.29
N GLU A 319 29.43 -3.18 18.32
CA GLU A 319 30.02 -1.86 18.10
C GLU A 319 28.99 -0.89 17.54
N LEU A 320 28.14 -1.34 16.58
CA LEU A 320 27.00 -0.56 16.09
C LEU A 320 26.03 -0.22 17.24
N ALA A 321 25.67 -1.20 18.08
CA ALA A 321 24.78 -0.97 19.21
C ALA A 321 25.34 0.05 20.20
N ARG A 322 26.65 -0.02 20.50
CA ARG A 322 27.35 0.98 21.35
C ARG A 322 27.34 2.36 20.69
N ALA A 323 27.57 2.44 19.39
CA ALA A 323 27.61 3.69 18.64
C ALA A 323 26.21 4.37 18.57
N LEU A 324 25.14 3.60 18.43
CA LEU A 324 23.76 4.08 18.41
C LEU A 324 23.18 4.29 19.83
N GLY A 325 23.87 3.85 20.89
CA GLY A 325 23.38 3.87 22.26
C GLY A 325 22.28 2.85 22.56
N ARG A 326 21.89 2.03 21.58
CA ARG A 326 20.87 0.96 21.69
C ARG A 326 21.01 -0.07 20.59
N ARG A 327 20.45 -1.25 20.79
CA ARG A 327 20.36 -2.25 19.73
C ARG A 327 19.45 -1.78 18.61
N PRO A 328 19.77 -2.08 17.33
CA PRO A 328 18.86 -1.87 16.22
C PRO A 328 17.53 -2.61 16.43
N ASP A 329 16.45 -2.01 15.92
CA ASP A 329 15.11 -2.57 16.06
C ASP A 329 14.86 -3.69 15.04
N PHE A 330 15.50 -3.59 13.86
CA PHE A 330 15.33 -4.53 12.75
C PHE A 330 16.65 -4.86 12.07
N GLU A 331 16.71 -6.06 11.52
CA GLU A 331 17.78 -6.52 10.65
C GLU A 331 17.20 -7.13 9.37
N VAL A 332 17.80 -6.81 8.23
CA VAL A 332 17.46 -7.35 6.92
C VAL A 332 18.74 -7.88 6.28
N VAL A 333 18.74 -9.16 5.92
CA VAL A 333 19.89 -9.83 5.30
C VAL A 333 20.12 -9.35 3.88
N SER A 334 21.31 -9.58 3.35
CA SER A 334 21.69 -9.27 1.98
C SER A 334 21.19 -10.36 1.02
N ASP A 335 20.64 -9.97 -0.12
CA ASP A 335 20.48 -10.81 -1.29
C ASP A 335 20.67 -9.95 -2.56
N GLY A 336 21.92 -9.59 -2.80
CA GLY A 336 22.27 -8.68 -3.91
C GLY A 336 21.81 -9.20 -5.27
N ARG A 337 21.82 -10.52 -5.49
CA ARG A 337 21.38 -11.13 -6.76
C ARG A 337 19.87 -10.95 -6.96
N LEU A 338 19.08 -11.28 -5.94
CA LEU A 338 17.63 -11.14 -5.99
C LEU A 338 17.21 -9.68 -6.11
N VAL A 339 17.87 -8.77 -5.37
CA VAL A 339 17.59 -7.32 -5.44
C VAL A 339 17.87 -6.77 -6.82
N VAL A 340 19.01 -7.11 -7.44
CA VAL A 340 19.34 -6.68 -8.81
C VAL A 340 18.35 -7.24 -9.82
N GLN A 341 17.98 -8.50 -9.72
CA GLN A 341 16.97 -9.11 -10.56
C GLN A 341 15.63 -8.39 -10.41
N ALA A 342 15.13 -8.22 -9.21
CA ALA A 342 13.88 -7.55 -8.88
C ALA A 342 13.83 -6.12 -9.45
N ASN A 343 14.90 -5.35 -9.25
CA ASN A 343 15.03 -4.00 -9.77
C ASN A 343 15.02 -3.96 -11.30
N ASN A 344 15.73 -4.90 -11.95
CA ASN A 344 15.76 -5.00 -13.41
C ASN A 344 14.43 -5.41 -14.02
N GLU A 345 13.63 -6.19 -13.30
CA GLU A 345 12.28 -6.61 -13.72
C GLU A 345 11.21 -5.56 -13.37
N GLY A 346 11.53 -4.58 -12.50
CA GLY A 346 10.55 -3.62 -11.99
C GLY A 346 9.54 -4.29 -11.05
N MET A 347 9.93 -5.39 -10.40
CA MET A 347 9.08 -6.15 -9.48
C MET A 347 9.65 -6.15 -8.06
N PRO A 348 8.81 -6.06 -7.01
CA PRO A 348 9.31 -6.16 -5.65
C PRO A 348 9.79 -7.60 -5.35
N PHE A 349 10.94 -7.75 -4.70
CA PHE A 349 11.49 -9.06 -4.37
C PHE A 349 10.60 -9.86 -3.41
N VAL A 350 9.80 -9.19 -2.59
CA VAL A 350 8.82 -9.85 -1.69
C VAL A 350 7.69 -10.55 -2.46
N VAL A 351 7.48 -10.18 -3.74
CA VAL A 351 6.57 -10.86 -4.66
C VAL A 351 7.31 -11.90 -5.49
N LEU A 352 8.48 -11.52 -6.03
CA LEU A 352 9.28 -12.37 -6.91
C LEU A 352 9.78 -13.62 -6.17
N SER A 353 10.19 -13.48 -4.92
CA SER A 353 10.74 -14.55 -4.09
C SER A 353 10.26 -14.43 -2.64
N PRO A 354 8.99 -14.75 -2.35
CA PRO A 354 8.39 -14.53 -1.03
C PRO A 354 9.07 -15.31 0.10
N ASP A 355 9.66 -16.46 -0.23
CA ASP A 355 10.33 -17.33 0.73
C ASP A 355 11.83 -17.03 0.93
N ALA A 356 12.38 -16.05 0.21
CA ALA A 356 13.75 -15.59 0.44
C ALA A 356 13.93 -14.99 1.85
N ALA A 357 15.11 -15.14 2.43
CA ALA A 357 15.39 -14.61 3.77
C ALA A 357 15.15 -13.11 3.87
N ILE A 358 15.62 -12.34 2.87
CA ILE A 358 15.40 -10.89 2.77
C ILE A 358 13.89 -10.55 2.73
N SER A 359 13.09 -11.34 2.01
CA SER A 359 11.64 -11.11 1.90
C SER A 359 10.93 -11.39 3.23
N ARG A 360 11.33 -12.43 3.95
CA ARG A 360 10.79 -12.72 5.29
C ARG A 360 11.15 -11.63 6.29
N ASP A 361 12.38 -11.10 6.22
CA ASP A 361 12.81 -10.04 7.13
C ASP A 361 12.00 -8.75 6.89
N VAL A 362 11.84 -8.30 5.65
CA VAL A 362 11.02 -7.11 5.33
C VAL A 362 9.56 -7.32 5.74
N ARG A 363 9.00 -8.51 5.53
CA ARG A 363 7.64 -8.83 5.99
C ARG A 363 7.51 -8.76 7.51
N ARG A 364 8.54 -9.20 8.26
CA ARG A 364 8.58 -9.07 9.72
C ARG A 364 8.60 -7.60 10.14
N VAL A 365 9.36 -6.74 9.46
CA VAL A 365 9.34 -5.28 9.68
C VAL A 365 7.92 -4.74 9.49
N ALA A 366 7.26 -5.08 8.38
CA ALA A 366 5.90 -4.65 8.08
C ALA A 366 4.90 -5.04 9.19
N GLN A 367 4.93 -6.30 9.62
CA GLN A 367 4.07 -6.82 10.69
C GLN A 367 4.30 -6.11 12.02
N THR A 368 5.55 -5.89 12.39
CA THR A 368 5.92 -5.24 13.66
C THR A 368 5.48 -3.78 13.68
N ILE A 369 5.71 -3.03 12.60
CA ILE A 369 5.31 -1.62 12.48
C ILE A 369 3.79 -1.44 12.65
N MET A 370 3.01 -2.38 12.15
CA MET A 370 1.54 -2.36 12.27
C MET A 370 1.01 -2.94 13.59
N GLY A 371 1.89 -3.37 14.51
CA GLY A 371 1.48 -4.04 15.75
C GLY A 371 0.81 -5.40 15.52
N ARG A 372 0.94 -5.96 14.32
CA ARG A 372 0.44 -7.29 13.95
C ARG A 372 1.58 -8.30 14.17
N THR A 373 1.81 -8.70 15.41
CA THR A 373 2.76 -9.78 15.68
C THR A 373 2.30 -11.04 14.97
N ALA A 374 3.15 -11.59 14.09
CA ALA A 374 2.99 -12.95 13.63
C ALA A 374 2.96 -13.84 14.88
N GLY A 375 1.88 -14.59 15.07
CA GLY A 375 1.83 -15.59 16.12
C GLY A 375 3.06 -16.49 15.96
N VAL A 376 4.01 -16.39 16.87
CA VAL A 376 5.09 -17.34 16.98
C VAL A 376 4.41 -18.66 17.30
N PRO A 377 4.57 -19.73 16.51
CA PRO A 377 4.16 -21.05 16.97
C PRO A 377 5.06 -21.35 18.16
N VAL A 378 4.47 -21.38 19.34
CA VAL A 378 5.12 -21.91 20.53
C VAL A 378 5.28 -23.41 20.25
N GLY A 379 6.48 -23.79 19.78
CA GLY A 379 6.89 -25.18 19.70
C GLY A 379 6.94 -25.74 21.11
N HIS A 380 6.14 -26.75 21.34
CA HIS A 380 6.29 -27.66 22.48
C HIS A 380 7.45 -28.59 22.23
#